data_b353f6ec7b47cff60f1e4d6f43c9d8e6
#
_entry.id   b353f6ec7b47cff60f1e4d6f43c9d8e6
#
_cell.length_a   1.000
_cell.length_b   1.000
_cell.length_c   1.000
_cell.angle_alpha   90.00
_cell.angle_beta   90.00
_cell.angle_gamma   90.00
#
_symmetry.space_group_name_H-M   'P 1'
#
loop_
_entity.id
_entity.type
_entity.pdbx_description
1 polymer ?
#
loop_
_entity_poly.entity_id
_entity_poly.type
_entity_poly.pdbx_seq_one_letter_code
_entity_poly.pdbx_strand_id
1 'polypeptide(L)'
;MRSFIGIDLGSTTTKAVVMDESGGVLGRGITNSRSNYDTASRVAKHEAMIDARFTLFRRALGAPQTAAAGPDGFLGELERAFRLEQFLEQLGDLERTCIAGVSGGRYADRERALTEALERIFRQLAAEAPALFAPGAKRKSDFFRDIAGSRFMAVAEPVGRESGLGYDTLLNVYDRAIIAVENRPPADAISEKVMRALDRVLAARAFDGSRAAEIGRAVRGALDLTLEETYVVGTGYGRVTLPFSKEHIRSEILCHGLGAHMMYPATRTVLDIGGQDTKAIQVDPQGIVENFQMNDRCAAGCGRYLGYIADEMNIGLHELGPMAMKATRSVRINSTCTVFAGAELRDRLALGEKREDIMAGLHRAIILRAMSILSRSGGVRDQFTFTGGVAKNEAAVRELKKLIN
;
A
#
# COMPACT_ATOMS: atom_id res chain seq x y z
N MET A 1 -20.54 17.81 -5.27
CA MET A 1 -19.17 18.16 -5.69
C MET A 1 -18.72 17.15 -6.73
N ARG A 2 -18.27 17.62 -7.89
CA ARG A 2 -17.78 16.77 -8.96
C ARG A 2 -16.43 16.17 -8.56
N SER A 3 -16.24 14.90 -8.87
CA SER A 3 -14.98 14.18 -8.58
C SER A 3 -14.48 13.43 -9.82
N PHE A 4 -13.18 13.34 -9.93
CA PHE A 4 -12.45 12.67 -10.99
C PHE A 4 -11.56 11.59 -10.36
N ILE A 5 -11.57 10.39 -10.91
CA ILE A 5 -10.90 9.25 -10.31
C ILE A 5 -9.88 8.68 -11.28
N GLY A 6 -8.64 8.53 -10.81
CA GLY A 6 -7.57 7.81 -11.51
C GLY A 6 -7.29 6.49 -10.80
N ILE A 7 -7.19 5.39 -11.54
CA ILE A 7 -6.87 4.06 -11.00
C ILE A 7 -5.69 3.47 -11.76
N ASP A 8 -4.61 3.17 -11.04
CA ASP A 8 -3.44 2.46 -11.54
C ASP A 8 -3.48 1.00 -11.09
N LEU A 9 -3.66 0.09 -12.04
CA LEU A 9 -3.65 -1.36 -11.80
C LEU A 9 -2.27 -1.93 -12.06
N GLY A 10 -1.39 -1.67 -11.12
CA GLY A 10 -0.04 -2.21 -11.14
C GLY A 10 -0.02 -3.73 -10.90
N SER A 11 1.09 -4.36 -11.22
CA SER A 11 1.29 -5.81 -11.04
C SER A 11 1.38 -6.24 -9.57
N THR A 12 1.83 -5.35 -8.68
CA THR A 12 1.99 -5.62 -7.24
C THR A 12 0.93 -4.92 -6.41
N THR A 13 0.67 -3.64 -6.69
CA THR A 13 -0.30 -2.82 -5.97
C THR A 13 -1.19 -2.07 -6.93
N THR A 14 -2.47 -1.99 -6.58
CA THR A 14 -3.46 -1.14 -7.24
C THR A 14 -3.64 0.13 -6.42
N LYS A 15 -3.65 1.28 -7.10
CA LYS A 15 -3.77 2.60 -6.46
C LYS A 15 -4.92 3.37 -7.09
N ALA A 16 -5.57 4.20 -6.29
CA ALA A 16 -6.59 5.11 -6.76
C ALA A 16 -6.37 6.51 -6.18
N VAL A 17 -6.76 7.52 -6.94
CA VAL A 17 -6.74 8.93 -6.52
C VAL A 17 -8.09 9.54 -6.86
N VAL A 18 -8.67 10.27 -5.90
CA VAL A 18 -9.87 11.08 -6.10
C VAL A 18 -9.45 12.55 -6.10
N MET A 19 -9.85 13.28 -7.13
CA MET A 19 -9.55 14.70 -7.31
C MET A 19 -10.84 15.50 -7.42
N ASP A 20 -10.83 16.75 -6.98
CA ASP A 20 -11.91 17.72 -7.22
C ASP A 20 -11.75 18.39 -8.60
N GLU A 21 -12.72 19.21 -8.97
CA GLU A 21 -12.75 19.93 -10.25
C GLU A 21 -11.66 21.00 -10.41
N SER A 22 -10.99 21.38 -9.34
CA SER A 22 -9.81 22.27 -9.39
C SER A 22 -8.50 21.52 -9.61
N GLY A 23 -8.54 20.16 -9.67
CA GLY A 23 -7.36 19.31 -9.72
C GLY A 23 -6.74 19.04 -8.35
N GLY A 24 -7.37 19.49 -7.28
CA GLY A 24 -6.95 19.21 -5.90
C GLY A 24 -7.19 17.75 -5.53
N VAL A 25 -6.18 17.08 -4.99
CA VAL A 25 -6.32 15.71 -4.51
C VAL A 25 -7.14 15.68 -3.23
N LEU A 26 -8.27 15.00 -3.27
CA LEU A 26 -9.15 14.77 -2.13
C LEU A 26 -8.77 13.53 -1.34
N GLY A 27 -8.42 12.44 -2.03
CA GLY A 27 -8.09 11.19 -1.38
C GLY A 27 -7.25 10.26 -2.23
N ARG A 28 -6.56 9.35 -1.55
CA ARG A 28 -5.72 8.30 -2.12
C ARG A 28 -6.07 6.96 -1.51
N GLY A 29 -6.05 5.90 -2.33
CA GLY A 29 -6.25 4.53 -1.89
C GLY A 29 -5.20 3.61 -2.49
N ILE A 30 -4.82 2.58 -1.76
CA ILE A 30 -3.88 1.56 -2.20
C ILE A 30 -4.32 0.19 -1.66
N THR A 31 -4.18 -0.83 -2.49
CA THR A 31 -4.36 -2.23 -2.10
C THR A 31 -3.37 -3.12 -2.84
N ASN A 32 -3.18 -4.33 -2.36
CA ASN A 32 -2.43 -5.33 -3.12
C ASN A 32 -3.20 -5.67 -4.40
N SER A 33 -2.47 -5.74 -5.53
CA SER A 33 -3.04 -6.28 -6.76
C SER A 33 -3.28 -7.78 -6.57
N ARG A 34 -4.51 -8.19 -6.83
CA ARG A 34 -4.96 -9.58 -6.68
C ARG A 34 -5.01 -10.22 -8.05
N SER A 35 -5.29 -11.52 -8.10
CA SER A 35 -5.63 -12.19 -9.37
C SER A 35 -6.88 -11.59 -10.04
N ASN A 36 -7.75 -10.95 -9.24
CA ASN A 36 -8.94 -10.25 -9.71
C ASN A 36 -8.73 -8.73 -9.67
N TYR A 37 -8.38 -8.16 -10.81
CA TYR A 37 -8.17 -6.71 -10.97
C TYR A 37 -9.45 -5.89 -10.78
N ASP A 38 -10.63 -6.43 -11.06
CA ASP A 38 -11.90 -5.74 -10.80
C ASP A 38 -12.07 -5.48 -9.29
N THR A 39 -11.89 -6.51 -8.47
CA THR A 39 -11.93 -6.36 -7.02
C THR A 39 -10.85 -5.42 -6.51
N ALA A 40 -9.62 -5.51 -7.01
CA ALA A 40 -8.54 -4.62 -6.61
C ALA A 40 -8.84 -3.15 -6.95
N SER A 41 -9.43 -2.88 -8.12
CA SER A 41 -9.84 -1.54 -8.51
C SER A 41 -10.92 -0.97 -7.60
N ARG A 42 -11.94 -1.78 -7.26
CA ARG A 42 -13.03 -1.39 -6.35
C ARG A 42 -12.52 -1.11 -4.94
N VAL A 43 -11.62 -1.95 -4.41
CA VAL A 43 -11.02 -1.74 -3.09
C VAL A 43 -10.15 -0.48 -3.07
N ALA A 44 -9.27 -0.28 -4.05
CA ALA A 44 -8.43 0.91 -4.11
C ALA A 44 -9.28 2.20 -4.24
N LYS A 45 -10.32 2.17 -5.08
CA LYS A 45 -11.27 3.27 -5.21
C LYS A 45 -12.01 3.54 -3.91
N HIS A 46 -12.50 2.49 -3.21
CA HIS A 46 -13.18 2.61 -1.93
C HIS A 46 -12.27 3.25 -0.87
N GLU A 47 -11.01 2.82 -0.78
CA GLU A 47 -10.01 3.42 0.12
C GLU A 47 -9.74 4.89 -0.22
N ALA A 48 -9.66 5.24 -1.51
CA ALA A 48 -9.50 6.63 -1.94
C ALA A 48 -10.73 7.50 -1.59
N MET A 49 -11.93 6.93 -1.64
CA MET A 49 -13.16 7.61 -1.22
C MET A 49 -13.21 7.82 0.29
N ILE A 50 -12.73 6.85 1.08
CA ILE A 50 -12.58 7.01 2.54
C ILE A 50 -11.65 8.18 2.84
N ASP A 51 -10.45 8.20 2.25
CA ASP A 51 -9.47 9.27 2.47
C ASP A 51 -10.01 10.64 2.01
N ALA A 52 -10.78 10.67 0.91
CA ALA A 52 -11.48 11.88 0.47
C ALA A 52 -12.49 12.37 1.53
N ARG A 53 -13.23 11.47 2.20
CA ARG A 53 -14.13 11.85 3.31
C ARG A 53 -13.37 12.46 4.48
N PHE A 54 -12.23 11.88 4.87
CA PHE A 54 -11.40 12.47 5.94
C PHE A 54 -10.82 13.83 5.54
N THR A 55 -10.50 14.05 4.28
CA THR A 55 -10.13 15.37 3.76
C THR A 55 -11.27 16.38 3.87
N LEU A 56 -12.52 15.96 3.57
CA LEU A 56 -13.70 16.81 3.73
C LEU A 56 -14.00 17.11 5.20
N PHE A 57 -13.81 16.15 6.11
CA PHE A 57 -13.94 16.40 7.56
C PHE A 57 -12.93 17.45 8.03
N ARG A 58 -11.68 17.36 7.54
CA ARG A 58 -10.64 18.35 7.86
C ARG A 58 -11.04 19.75 7.38
N ARG A 59 -11.58 19.86 6.17
CA ARG A 59 -12.08 21.15 5.63
C ARG A 59 -13.26 21.67 6.45
N ALA A 60 -14.24 20.82 6.79
CA ALA A 60 -15.43 21.20 7.55
C ALA A 60 -15.12 21.62 8.99
N LEU A 61 -14.11 21.04 9.62
CA LEU A 61 -13.68 21.38 10.98
C LEU A 61 -12.76 22.61 11.02
N GLY A 62 -12.43 23.21 9.87
CA GLY A 62 -11.56 24.41 9.80
C GLY A 62 -10.13 24.15 10.29
N ALA A 63 -9.68 22.92 10.36
CA ALA A 63 -8.36 22.57 10.84
C ALA A 63 -7.28 23.02 9.85
N PRO A 64 -6.27 23.83 10.25
CA PRO A 64 -5.16 24.16 9.37
C PRO A 64 -4.45 22.88 8.93
N GLN A 65 -4.01 22.84 7.66
CA GLN A 65 -3.40 21.64 7.05
C GLN A 65 -2.20 21.08 7.83
N THR A 66 -1.59 21.85 8.71
CA THR A 66 -0.36 21.51 9.42
C THR A 66 -0.53 21.17 10.91
N ALA A 67 -1.54 21.67 11.61
CA ALA A 67 -1.60 21.57 13.08
C ALA A 67 -2.58 20.51 13.63
N ALA A 68 -3.66 20.18 12.92
CA ALA A 68 -4.64 19.17 13.36
C ALA A 68 -4.49 17.81 12.68
N ALA A 69 -3.57 17.69 11.74
CA ALA A 69 -3.29 16.49 10.95
C ALA A 69 -2.25 15.56 11.59
N GLY A 70 -1.76 15.87 12.78
CA GLY A 70 -0.88 14.97 13.53
C GLY A 70 -1.65 13.73 14.00
N PRO A 71 -0.98 12.57 14.16
CA PRO A 71 -1.61 11.32 14.61
C PRO A 71 -2.33 11.45 15.97
N ASP A 72 -2.05 12.51 16.73
CA ASP A 72 -2.60 12.77 18.06
C ASP A 72 -3.79 13.77 18.07
N GLY A 73 -4.19 14.30 16.90
CA GLY A 73 -5.36 15.16 16.77
C GLY A 73 -6.68 14.37 16.74
N PHE A 74 -7.82 15.08 16.92
CA PHE A 74 -9.16 14.49 16.86
C PHE A 74 -9.39 13.68 15.57
N LEU A 75 -8.97 14.20 14.40
CA LEU A 75 -9.13 13.50 13.13
C LEU A 75 -8.31 12.22 13.05
N GLY A 76 -7.11 12.22 13.62
CA GLY A 76 -6.29 11.00 13.70
C GLY A 76 -6.92 9.93 14.61
N GLU A 77 -7.58 10.33 15.70
CA GLU A 77 -8.33 9.39 16.54
C GLU A 77 -9.58 8.87 15.83
N LEU A 78 -10.31 9.74 15.15
CA LEU A 78 -11.49 9.35 14.37
C LEU A 78 -11.09 8.35 13.26
N GLU A 79 -9.98 8.59 12.58
CA GLU A 79 -9.48 7.69 11.55
C GLU A 79 -9.07 6.33 12.15
N ARG A 80 -8.33 6.31 13.26
CA ARG A 80 -7.98 5.05 13.94
C ARG A 80 -9.21 4.29 14.41
N ALA A 81 -10.21 4.97 14.98
CA ALA A 81 -11.47 4.36 15.39
C ALA A 81 -12.23 3.80 14.19
N PHE A 82 -12.29 4.53 13.08
CA PHE A 82 -12.89 4.05 11.83
C PHE A 82 -12.17 2.82 11.27
N ARG A 83 -10.82 2.82 11.25
CA ARG A 83 -10.02 1.68 10.79
C ARG A 83 -10.21 0.44 11.69
N LEU A 84 -10.39 0.64 12.98
CA LEU A 84 -10.75 -0.45 13.89
C LEU A 84 -12.13 -1.03 13.57
N GLU A 85 -13.15 -0.19 13.33
CA GLU A 85 -14.48 -0.66 12.92
C GLU A 85 -14.42 -1.45 11.60
N GLN A 86 -13.68 -0.94 10.62
CA GLN A 86 -13.46 -1.61 9.33
C GLN A 86 -12.78 -2.98 9.52
N PHE A 87 -11.74 -3.04 10.36
CA PHE A 87 -11.02 -4.28 10.66
C PHE A 87 -11.92 -5.31 11.35
N LEU A 88 -12.69 -4.90 12.36
CA LEU A 88 -13.58 -5.78 13.11
C LEU A 88 -14.71 -6.34 12.21
N GLU A 89 -15.24 -5.53 11.30
CA GLU A 89 -16.24 -5.99 10.33
C GLU A 89 -15.68 -7.05 9.38
N GLN A 90 -14.48 -6.81 8.83
CA GLN A 90 -13.80 -7.78 7.96
C GLN A 90 -13.41 -9.04 8.72
N LEU A 91 -13.01 -8.92 10.00
CA LEU A 91 -12.70 -10.05 10.86
C LEU A 91 -13.94 -10.92 11.13
N GLY A 92 -15.09 -10.30 11.39
CA GLY A 92 -16.35 -11.02 11.55
C GLY A 92 -16.83 -11.70 10.25
N ASP A 93 -16.58 -11.09 9.10
CA ASP A 93 -16.86 -11.75 7.82
C ASP A 93 -15.94 -12.94 7.56
N LEU A 94 -14.68 -12.84 7.95
CA LEU A 94 -13.70 -13.92 7.88
C LEU A 94 -14.08 -15.08 8.82
N GLU A 95 -14.50 -14.80 10.04
CA GLU A 95 -15.01 -15.78 11.00
C GLU A 95 -16.19 -16.55 10.41
N ARG A 96 -17.22 -15.85 9.95
CA ARG A 96 -18.41 -16.47 9.31
C ARG A 96 -18.01 -17.36 8.13
N THR A 97 -17.04 -16.90 7.32
CA THR A 97 -16.56 -17.63 6.14
C THR A 97 -15.78 -18.89 6.54
N CYS A 98 -14.95 -18.81 7.59
CA CYS A 98 -14.25 -19.98 8.16
C CYS A 98 -15.24 -21.01 8.71
N ILE A 99 -16.21 -20.59 9.50
CA ILE A 99 -17.24 -21.46 10.09
C ILE A 99 -18.08 -22.13 8.99
N ALA A 100 -18.53 -21.37 8.00
CA ALA A 100 -19.23 -21.94 6.86
C ALA A 100 -18.37 -22.95 6.07
N GLY A 101 -17.08 -22.73 6.02
CA GLY A 101 -16.13 -23.62 5.34
C GLY A 101 -15.85 -24.95 6.02
N VAL A 102 -16.22 -25.09 7.30
CA VAL A 102 -16.09 -26.35 8.06
C VAL A 102 -17.40 -27.11 8.19
N SER A 103 -18.53 -26.51 7.81
CA SER A 103 -19.84 -27.15 7.86
C SER A 103 -19.95 -28.25 6.80
N GLY A 104 -20.10 -29.51 7.29
CA GLY A 104 -20.25 -30.70 6.43
C GLY A 104 -19.00 -31.15 5.68
N GLY A 105 -19.19 -32.01 4.70
CA GLY A 105 -18.13 -32.47 3.81
C GLY A 105 -17.00 -33.20 4.54
N ARG A 106 -15.76 -32.83 4.21
CA ARG A 106 -14.56 -33.46 4.78
C ARG A 106 -14.31 -33.19 6.26
N TYR A 107 -15.07 -32.30 6.88
CA TYR A 107 -14.94 -31.92 8.29
C TYR A 107 -16.11 -32.40 9.15
N ALA A 108 -17.07 -33.13 8.59
CA ALA A 108 -18.31 -33.54 9.27
C ALA A 108 -18.08 -34.24 10.63
N ASP A 109 -17.02 -35.04 10.73
CA ASP A 109 -16.62 -35.75 11.97
C ASP A 109 -16.02 -34.82 13.05
N ARG A 110 -15.57 -33.63 12.67
CA ARG A 110 -14.89 -32.65 13.54
C ARG A 110 -15.48 -31.23 13.46
N GLU A 111 -16.61 -31.09 12.79
CA GLU A 111 -17.26 -29.79 12.53
C GLU A 111 -17.43 -28.98 13.83
N ARG A 112 -18.00 -29.60 14.86
CA ARG A 112 -18.23 -28.94 16.15
C ARG A 112 -16.92 -28.46 16.81
N ALA A 113 -15.91 -29.32 16.85
CA ALA A 113 -14.63 -28.99 17.48
C ALA A 113 -13.90 -27.87 16.72
N LEU A 114 -13.97 -27.89 15.37
CA LEU A 114 -13.40 -26.84 14.51
C LEU A 114 -14.13 -25.52 14.69
N THR A 115 -15.46 -25.53 14.75
CA THR A 115 -16.28 -24.33 14.98
C THR A 115 -15.93 -23.69 16.33
N GLU A 116 -15.92 -24.47 17.43
CA GLU A 116 -15.57 -23.98 18.76
C GLU A 116 -14.13 -23.41 18.81
N ALA A 117 -13.18 -24.05 18.14
CA ALA A 117 -11.81 -23.55 18.04
C ALA A 117 -11.71 -22.24 17.25
N LEU A 118 -12.40 -22.16 16.09
CA LEU A 118 -12.44 -20.94 15.27
C LEU A 118 -13.07 -19.77 16.01
N GLU A 119 -14.23 -19.97 16.66
CA GLU A 119 -14.88 -18.93 17.48
C GLU A 119 -13.95 -18.44 18.60
N ARG A 120 -13.20 -19.34 19.24
CA ARG A 120 -12.22 -18.96 20.26
C ARG A 120 -11.09 -18.12 19.69
N ILE A 121 -10.53 -18.53 18.53
CA ILE A 121 -9.48 -17.78 17.83
C ILE A 121 -9.98 -16.39 17.48
N PHE A 122 -11.11 -16.27 16.78
CA PHE A 122 -11.62 -14.98 16.31
C PHE A 122 -12.04 -14.06 17.47
N ARG A 123 -12.58 -14.61 18.56
CA ARG A 123 -12.86 -13.85 19.78
C ARG A 123 -11.59 -13.24 20.37
N GLN A 124 -10.49 -13.98 20.38
CA GLN A 124 -9.20 -13.47 20.85
C GLN A 124 -8.66 -12.39 19.90
N LEU A 125 -8.70 -12.61 18.59
CA LEU A 125 -8.29 -11.61 17.59
C LEU A 125 -9.08 -10.31 17.74
N ALA A 126 -10.39 -10.39 17.93
CA ALA A 126 -11.25 -9.24 18.14
C ALA A 126 -10.92 -8.49 19.44
N ALA A 127 -10.60 -9.22 20.52
CA ALA A 127 -10.20 -8.62 21.79
C ALA A 127 -8.84 -7.90 21.70
N GLU A 128 -7.91 -8.39 20.87
CA GLU A 128 -6.60 -7.78 20.66
C GLU A 128 -6.62 -6.60 19.64
N ALA A 129 -7.64 -6.54 18.79
CA ALA A 129 -7.73 -5.55 17.72
C ALA A 129 -7.60 -4.08 18.20
N PRO A 130 -8.21 -3.64 19.31
CA PRO A 130 -8.05 -2.25 19.77
C PRO A 130 -6.60 -1.82 19.98
N ALA A 131 -5.75 -2.73 20.48
CA ALA A 131 -4.33 -2.46 20.70
C ALA A 131 -3.56 -2.24 19.38
N LEU A 132 -4.00 -2.88 18.29
CA LEU A 132 -3.38 -2.71 16.96
C LEU A 132 -3.66 -1.33 16.35
N PHE A 133 -4.72 -0.66 16.77
CA PHE A 133 -5.12 0.66 16.29
C PHE A 133 -4.93 1.77 17.35
N ALA A 134 -4.27 1.45 18.46
CA ALA A 134 -3.95 2.42 19.48
C ALA A 134 -2.94 3.47 18.99
N PRO A 135 -2.89 4.67 19.61
CA PRO A 135 -1.87 5.68 19.31
C PRO A 135 -0.46 5.09 19.47
N GLY A 136 0.39 5.29 18.46
CA GLY A 136 1.76 4.79 18.46
C GLY A 136 1.93 3.28 18.19
N ALA A 137 0.86 2.54 17.94
CA ALA A 137 0.95 1.13 17.56
C ALA A 137 1.76 0.97 16.25
N LYS A 138 2.78 0.11 16.30
CA LYS A 138 3.58 -0.23 15.11
C LYS A 138 3.04 -1.50 14.47
N ARG A 139 2.50 -1.39 13.28
CA ARG A 139 2.10 -2.52 12.44
C ARG A 139 3.14 -2.74 11.34
N LYS A 140 3.37 -4.00 10.97
CA LYS A 140 4.25 -4.35 9.84
C LYS A 140 3.60 -4.09 8.48
N SER A 141 2.27 -4.06 8.44
CA SER A 141 1.45 -3.81 7.26
C SER A 141 0.15 -3.12 7.67
N ASP A 142 -0.46 -2.39 6.75
CA ASP A 142 -1.79 -1.80 6.89
C ASP A 142 -2.88 -2.63 6.17
N PHE A 143 -2.49 -3.70 5.48
CA PHE A 143 -3.43 -4.57 4.78
C PHE A 143 -4.09 -5.58 5.73
N PHE A 144 -5.41 -5.72 5.61
CA PHE A 144 -6.22 -6.64 6.44
C PHE A 144 -5.65 -8.06 6.47
N ARG A 145 -5.31 -8.61 5.29
CA ARG A 145 -4.76 -9.96 5.17
C ARG A 145 -3.52 -10.18 6.02
N ASP A 146 -2.59 -9.23 5.97
CA ASP A 146 -1.30 -9.37 6.65
C ASP A 146 -1.48 -9.27 8.17
N ILE A 147 -2.36 -8.35 8.61
CA ILE A 147 -2.67 -8.19 10.04
C ILE A 147 -3.40 -9.42 10.56
N ALA A 148 -4.52 -9.79 9.92
CA ALA A 148 -5.34 -10.91 10.32
C ALA A 148 -4.57 -12.23 10.26
N GLY A 149 -3.79 -12.46 9.19
CA GLY A 149 -3.00 -13.68 9.00
C GLY A 149 -1.93 -13.86 10.06
N SER A 150 -1.14 -12.83 10.33
CA SER A 150 -0.09 -12.92 11.36
C SER A 150 -0.66 -13.18 12.75
N ARG A 151 -1.81 -12.59 13.08
CA ARG A 151 -2.48 -12.82 14.37
C ARG A 151 -3.16 -14.18 14.43
N PHE A 152 -3.83 -14.58 13.33
CA PHE A 152 -4.46 -15.91 13.26
C PHE A 152 -3.44 -17.02 13.48
N MET A 153 -2.31 -16.99 12.78
CA MET A 153 -1.24 -17.98 12.94
C MET A 153 -0.73 -18.05 14.37
N ALA A 154 -0.53 -16.91 15.03
CA ALA A 154 -0.04 -16.86 16.41
C ALA A 154 -1.02 -17.45 17.43
N VAL A 155 -2.33 -17.30 17.20
CA VAL A 155 -3.38 -17.80 18.11
C VAL A 155 -3.81 -19.22 17.75
N ALA A 156 -3.82 -19.59 16.46
CA ALA A 156 -4.26 -20.91 16.02
C ALA A 156 -3.33 -22.04 16.49
N GLU A 157 -2.04 -21.77 16.66
CA GLU A 157 -1.09 -22.80 17.11
C GLU A 157 -1.38 -23.29 18.54
N PRO A 158 -1.49 -22.45 19.58
CA PRO A 158 -1.86 -22.90 20.92
C PRO A 158 -3.27 -23.48 20.99
N VAL A 159 -4.26 -22.86 20.34
CA VAL A 159 -5.65 -23.34 20.31
C VAL A 159 -5.75 -24.73 19.66
N GLY A 160 -5.05 -24.94 18.53
CA GLY A 160 -5.02 -26.25 17.87
C GLY A 160 -4.42 -27.35 18.76
N ARG A 161 -3.37 -27.02 19.50
CA ARG A 161 -2.71 -27.93 20.44
C ARG A 161 -3.62 -28.32 21.60
N GLU A 162 -4.31 -27.34 22.21
CA GLU A 162 -5.24 -27.54 23.32
C GLU A 162 -6.51 -28.30 22.93
N SER A 163 -7.03 -28.09 21.73
CA SER A 163 -8.25 -28.73 21.23
C SER A 163 -8.01 -30.08 20.52
N GLY A 164 -6.74 -30.52 20.40
CA GLY A 164 -6.40 -31.75 19.69
C GLY A 164 -6.58 -31.65 18.18
N LEU A 165 -6.75 -30.45 17.65
CA LEU A 165 -6.85 -30.16 16.22
C LEU A 165 -5.46 -29.86 15.66
N GLY A 166 -5.16 -30.41 14.49
CA GLY A 166 -3.90 -30.08 13.80
C GLY A 166 -3.87 -28.61 13.36
N TYR A 167 -2.77 -27.91 13.68
CA TYR A 167 -2.52 -26.53 13.23
C TYR A 167 -2.78 -26.34 11.74
N ASP A 168 -2.27 -27.27 10.90
CA ASP A 168 -2.44 -27.23 9.45
C ASP A 168 -3.91 -27.28 9.02
N THR A 169 -4.78 -27.95 9.82
CA THR A 169 -6.21 -27.97 9.52
C THR A 169 -6.84 -26.60 9.69
N LEU A 170 -6.54 -25.90 10.79
CA LEU A 170 -7.02 -24.55 11.06
C LEU A 170 -6.48 -23.57 10.02
N LEU A 171 -5.20 -23.68 9.66
CA LEU A 171 -4.56 -22.85 8.66
C LEU A 171 -5.18 -23.05 7.27
N ASN A 172 -5.46 -24.30 6.87
CA ASN A 172 -6.12 -24.59 5.59
C ASN A 172 -7.55 -24.01 5.50
N VAL A 173 -8.28 -23.98 6.62
CA VAL A 173 -9.61 -23.33 6.67
C VAL A 173 -9.46 -21.82 6.50
N TYR A 174 -8.52 -21.22 7.23
CA TYR A 174 -8.22 -19.78 7.14
C TYR A 174 -7.80 -19.37 5.72
N ASP A 175 -6.84 -20.07 5.11
CA ASP A 175 -6.29 -19.72 3.80
C ASP A 175 -7.35 -19.69 2.69
N ARG A 176 -8.33 -20.60 2.76
CA ARG A 176 -9.46 -20.60 1.83
C ARG A 176 -10.42 -19.45 2.10
N ALA A 177 -10.71 -19.21 3.37
CA ALA A 177 -11.65 -18.17 3.77
C ALA A 177 -11.10 -16.77 3.48
N ILE A 178 -9.82 -16.51 3.75
CA ILE A 178 -9.21 -15.18 3.51
C ILE A 178 -9.24 -14.81 2.02
N ILE A 179 -8.97 -15.77 1.13
CA ILE A 179 -9.06 -15.55 -0.31
C ILE A 179 -10.49 -15.19 -0.73
N ALA A 180 -11.49 -15.89 -0.16
CA ALA A 180 -12.89 -15.62 -0.46
C ALA A 180 -13.33 -14.24 0.04
N VAL A 181 -12.93 -13.86 1.26
CA VAL A 181 -13.25 -12.54 1.85
C VAL A 181 -12.58 -11.41 1.08
N GLU A 182 -11.32 -11.57 0.72
CA GLU A 182 -10.58 -10.56 -0.04
C GLU A 182 -11.15 -10.31 -1.45
N ASN A 183 -11.79 -11.30 -2.05
CA ASN A 183 -12.42 -11.17 -3.37
C ASN A 183 -13.84 -10.62 -3.32
N ARG A 184 -14.37 -10.31 -2.14
CA ARG A 184 -15.66 -9.63 -2.01
C ARG A 184 -15.51 -8.13 -2.24
N PRO A 185 -16.48 -7.51 -2.92
CA PRO A 185 -16.52 -6.05 -2.99
C PRO A 185 -16.63 -5.46 -1.57
N PRO A 186 -15.97 -4.32 -1.30
CA PRO A 186 -16.16 -3.64 -0.02
C PRO A 186 -17.62 -3.22 0.16
N ALA A 187 -18.15 -3.36 1.37
CA ALA A 187 -19.47 -2.86 1.70
C ALA A 187 -19.49 -1.32 1.72
N ASP A 188 -20.50 -0.71 1.11
CA ASP A 188 -20.60 0.75 0.92
C ASP A 188 -20.96 1.55 2.19
N ALA A 189 -20.94 0.95 3.35
CA ALA A 189 -21.37 1.56 4.62
C ALA A 189 -20.30 2.48 5.27
N ILE A 190 -19.64 3.37 4.48
CA ILE A 190 -18.66 4.32 5.03
C ILE A 190 -19.32 5.20 6.09
N SER A 191 -20.49 5.76 5.80
CA SER A 191 -21.19 6.69 6.69
C SER A 191 -21.53 6.07 8.04
N GLU A 192 -22.02 4.84 8.08
CA GLU A 192 -22.35 4.14 9.32
C GLU A 192 -21.11 3.88 10.17
N LYS A 193 -20.00 3.45 9.55
CA LYS A 193 -18.72 3.21 10.25
C LYS A 193 -18.14 4.50 10.81
N VAL A 194 -18.20 5.60 10.04
CA VAL A 194 -17.75 6.92 10.52
C VAL A 194 -18.58 7.35 11.70
N MET A 195 -19.91 7.16 11.67
CA MET A 195 -20.78 7.55 12.78
C MET A 195 -20.49 6.75 14.05
N ARG A 196 -20.32 5.41 13.96
CA ARG A 196 -19.90 4.58 15.10
C ARG A 196 -18.54 5.01 15.67
N ALA A 197 -17.58 5.26 14.78
CA ALA A 197 -16.26 5.76 15.18
C ALA A 197 -16.33 7.13 15.85
N LEU A 198 -17.16 8.04 15.32
CA LEU A 198 -17.38 9.37 15.87
C LEU A 198 -17.97 9.29 17.28
N ASP A 199 -19.03 8.51 17.49
CA ASP A 199 -19.67 8.33 18.78
C ASP A 199 -18.69 7.78 19.82
N ARG A 200 -17.85 6.82 19.42
CA ARG A 200 -16.79 6.27 20.28
C ARG A 200 -15.76 7.33 20.70
N VAL A 201 -15.29 8.13 19.74
CA VAL A 201 -14.27 9.16 20.02
C VAL A 201 -14.85 10.30 20.86
N LEU A 202 -16.08 10.73 20.59
CA LEU A 202 -16.76 11.76 21.38
C LEU A 202 -17.02 11.32 22.82
N ALA A 203 -17.38 10.02 23.02
CA ALA A 203 -17.55 9.46 24.37
C ALA A 203 -16.23 9.32 25.13
N ALA A 204 -15.13 9.02 24.44
CA ALA A 204 -13.81 8.87 25.08
C ALA A 204 -13.16 10.21 25.43
N ARG A 205 -13.44 11.26 24.64
CA ARG A 205 -13.01 12.64 24.91
C ARG A 205 -14.12 13.37 25.65
N ALA A 206 -13.88 13.82 26.87
CA ALA A 206 -14.82 14.64 27.63
C ALA A 206 -14.97 16.05 27.03
N PHE A 207 -15.44 16.16 25.78
CA PHE A 207 -15.85 17.43 25.20
C PHE A 207 -17.06 17.98 25.95
N ASP A 208 -17.13 19.31 26.08
CA ASP A 208 -18.40 19.90 26.45
C ASP A 208 -19.46 19.62 25.38
N GLY A 209 -20.74 19.57 25.78
CA GLY A 209 -21.84 19.20 24.90
C GLY A 209 -21.98 20.09 23.66
N SER A 210 -21.59 21.38 23.77
CA SER A 210 -21.61 22.34 22.65
C SER A 210 -20.56 21.97 21.59
N ARG A 211 -19.35 21.69 22.02
CA ARG A 211 -18.23 21.31 21.13
C ARG A 211 -18.47 19.95 20.48
N ALA A 212 -18.96 18.98 21.23
CA ALA A 212 -19.34 17.67 20.69
C ALA A 212 -20.42 17.79 19.62
N ALA A 213 -21.44 18.61 19.85
CA ALA A 213 -22.51 18.88 18.89
C ALA A 213 -22.00 19.60 17.62
N GLU A 214 -21.10 20.56 17.76
CA GLU A 214 -20.46 21.26 16.64
C GLU A 214 -19.68 20.27 15.73
N ILE A 215 -18.80 19.47 16.34
CA ILE A 215 -18.03 18.44 15.65
C ILE A 215 -18.96 17.45 14.94
N GLY A 216 -19.98 16.97 15.65
CA GLY A 216 -20.96 16.05 15.09
C GLY A 216 -21.72 16.61 13.89
N ARG A 217 -22.09 17.91 13.91
CA ARG A 217 -22.72 18.58 12.76
C ARG A 217 -21.75 18.74 11.59
N ALA A 218 -20.51 19.13 11.83
CA ALA A 218 -19.49 19.31 10.79
C ALA A 218 -19.20 17.97 10.07
N VAL A 219 -19.00 16.89 10.82
CA VAL A 219 -18.75 15.56 10.24
C VAL A 219 -19.95 15.05 9.46
N ARG A 220 -21.17 15.15 10.01
CA ARG A 220 -22.40 14.75 9.30
C ARG A 220 -22.60 15.56 8.02
N GLY A 221 -22.48 16.88 8.07
CA GLY A 221 -22.60 17.71 6.87
C GLY A 221 -21.60 17.36 5.78
N ALA A 222 -20.38 16.98 6.15
CA ALA A 222 -19.37 16.51 5.19
C ALA A 222 -19.64 15.08 4.67
N LEU A 223 -20.33 14.23 5.45
CA LEU A 223 -20.80 12.92 4.98
C LEU A 223 -21.94 13.06 3.97
N ASP A 224 -22.86 14.01 4.20
CA ASP A 224 -24.00 14.26 3.32
C ASP A 224 -23.60 14.88 1.98
N LEU A 225 -22.37 15.42 1.88
CA LEU A 225 -21.85 15.99 0.64
C LEU A 225 -21.68 14.88 -0.41
N THR A 226 -22.49 14.90 -1.47
CA THR A 226 -22.38 13.97 -2.58
C THR A 226 -21.09 14.21 -3.37
N LEU A 227 -20.22 13.19 -3.48
CA LEU A 227 -19.10 13.13 -4.41
C LEU A 227 -19.59 12.49 -5.70
N GLU A 228 -19.92 13.34 -6.69
CA GLU A 228 -20.38 12.88 -7.99
C GLU A 228 -19.20 12.39 -8.82
N GLU A 229 -19.17 11.11 -9.14
CA GLU A 229 -18.17 10.51 -10.01
C GLU A 229 -18.40 10.96 -11.45
N THR A 230 -17.66 11.99 -11.86
CA THR A 230 -17.82 12.59 -13.18
C THR A 230 -17.04 11.84 -14.25
N TYR A 231 -15.84 11.39 -13.93
CA TYR A 231 -14.98 10.66 -14.86
C TYR A 231 -13.99 9.75 -14.13
N VAL A 232 -13.76 8.56 -14.69
CA VAL A 232 -12.80 7.58 -14.18
C VAL A 232 -11.80 7.24 -15.26
N VAL A 233 -10.51 7.22 -14.92
CA VAL A 233 -9.42 6.81 -15.81
C VAL A 233 -8.70 5.61 -15.23
N GLY A 234 -8.50 4.59 -16.04
CA GLY A 234 -7.73 3.40 -15.70
C GLY A 234 -6.39 3.33 -16.44
N THR A 235 -5.34 2.89 -15.74
CA THR A 235 -4.01 2.65 -16.29
C THR A 235 -3.34 1.44 -15.63
N GLY A 236 -2.08 1.15 -15.97
CA GLY A 236 -1.30 0.06 -15.43
C GLY A 236 -1.43 -1.24 -16.21
N TYR A 237 -0.81 -2.31 -15.71
CA TYR A 237 -0.79 -3.62 -16.38
C TYR A 237 -2.18 -4.24 -16.55
N GLY A 238 -3.05 -4.08 -15.54
CA GLY A 238 -4.41 -4.61 -15.56
C GLY A 238 -5.39 -3.85 -16.45
N ARG A 239 -5.00 -2.73 -17.09
CA ARG A 239 -5.90 -1.87 -17.87
C ARG A 239 -6.67 -2.58 -18.99
N VAL A 240 -6.13 -3.69 -19.52
CA VAL A 240 -6.73 -4.43 -20.64
C VAL A 240 -7.87 -5.34 -20.17
N THR A 241 -7.88 -5.71 -18.87
CA THR A 241 -8.88 -6.62 -18.26
C THR A 241 -9.92 -5.85 -17.45
N LEU A 242 -9.86 -4.51 -17.47
CA LEU A 242 -10.70 -3.65 -16.64
C LEU A 242 -12.13 -3.52 -17.14
N PRO A 243 -13.07 -3.28 -16.22
CA PRO A 243 -14.45 -2.93 -16.57
C PRO A 243 -14.59 -1.47 -17.08
N PHE A 244 -13.52 -0.89 -17.63
CA PHE A 244 -13.55 0.45 -18.21
C PHE A 244 -13.72 0.39 -19.72
N SER A 245 -14.52 1.30 -20.26
CA SER A 245 -14.57 1.49 -21.70
C SER A 245 -13.20 1.97 -22.22
N LYS A 246 -12.89 1.70 -23.48
CA LYS A 246 -11.57 2.01 -24.06
C LYS A 246 -11.20 3.49 -23.98
N GLU A 247 -12.20 4.37 -24.02
CA GLU A 247 -12.02 5.82 -23.89
C GLU A 247 -11.53 6.25 -22.50
N HIS A 248 -11.72 5.42 -21.48
CA HIS A 248 -11.28 5.64 -20.10
C HIS A 248 -9.91 5.03 -19.79
N ILE A 249 -9.29 4.33 -20.75
CA ILE A 249 -7.98 3.72 -20.58
C ILE A 249 -6.90 4.65 -21.10
N ARG A 250 -5.84 4.85 -20.32
CA ARG A 250 -4.67 5.66 -20.68
C ARG A 250 -3.37 4.87 -20.50
N SER A 251 -2.36 5.27 -21.27
CA SER A 251 -1.01 4.73 -21.12
C SER A 251 -0.42 5.11 -19.76
N GLU A 252 0.17 4.16 -19.09
CA GLU A 252 0.86 4.36 -17.81
C GLU A 252 1.98 5.41 -17.92
N ILE A 253 2.73 5.40 -19.03
CA ILE A 253 3.80 6.36 -19.28
C ILE A 253 3.26 7.79 -19.35
N LEU A 254 2.15 8.00 -20.08
CA LEU A 254 1.53 9.32 -20.21
C LEU A 254 0.98 9.81 -18.87
N CYS A 255 0.30 8.94 -18.13
CA CYS A 255 -0.23 9.26 -16.81
C CYS A 255 0.90 9.61 -15.82
N HIS A 256 2.01 8.88 -15.89
CA HIS A 256 3.15 9.09 -14.99
C HIS A 256 3.87 10.40 -15.29
N GLY A 257 4.17 10.68 -16.56
CA GLY A 257 4.80 11.94 -16.99
C GLY A 257 3.95 13.15 -16.61
N LEU A 258 2.66 13.13 -16.94
CA LEU A 258 1.74 14.21 -16.60
C LEU A 258 1.59 14.38 -15.09
N GLY A 259 1.46 13.28 -14.34
CA GLY A 259 1.32 13.31 -12.87
C GLY A 259 2.56 13.88 -12.18
N ALA A 260 3.77 13.53 -12.64
CA ALA A 260 5.01 14.11 -12.14
C ALA A 260 5.09 15.61 -12.43
N HIS A 261 4.70 16.04 -13.63
CA HIS A 261 4.64 17.44 -14.00
C HIS A 261 3.60 18.23 -13.17
N MET A 262 2.42 17.66 -12.91
CA MET A 262 1.42 18.32 -12.06
C MET A 262 1.92 18.55 -10.63
N MET A 263 2.69 17.61 -10.07
CA MET A 263 3.27 17.76 -8.74
C MET A 263 4.47 18.71 -8.72
N TYR A 264 5.24 18.72 -9.78
CA TYR A 264 6.46 19.51 -9.95
C TYR A 264 6.46 20.14 -11.34
N PRO A 265 5.86 21.31 -11.53
CA PRO A 265 5.64 21.93 -12.86
C PRO A 265 6.90 22.20 -13.68
N ALA A 266 8.03 22.31 -13.00
CA ALA A 266 9.32 22.48 -13.67
C ALA A 266 9.93 21.17 -14.20
N THR A 267 9.38 19.99 -13.85
CA THR A 267 9.90 18.67 -14.26
C THR A 267 10.07 18.57 -15.77
N ARG A 268 11.23 18.04 -16.19
CA ARG A 268 11.55 17.75 -17.61
C ARG A 268 12.00 16.30 -17.79
N THR A 269 12.56 15.69 -16.75
CA THR A 269 12.99 14.30 -16.76
C THR A 269 12.40 13.59 -15.55
N VAL A 270 11.72 12.48 -15.77
CA VAL A 270 11.23 11.59 -14.71
C VAL A 270 11.99 10.27 -14.79
N LEU A 271 12.58 9.87 -13.68
CA LEU A 271 13.06 8.50 -13.49
C LEU A 271 12.13 7.81 -12.48
N ASP A 272 11.43 6.80 -12.96
CA ASP A 272 10.58 5.95 -12.10
C ASP A 272 11.21 4.59 -11.93
N ILE A 273 11.51 4.21 -10.68
CA ILE A 273 11.97 2.86 -10.36
C ILE A 273 10.88 2.20 -9.50
N GLY A 274 10.03 1.45 -10.20
CA GLY A 274 8.94 0.68 -9.62
C GLY A 274 9.39 -0.65 -9.04
N GLY A 275 8.42 -1.46 -8.60
CA GLY A 275 8.68 -2.82 -8.11
C GLY A 275 9.16 -3.79 -9.18
N GLN A 276 8.62 -3.69 -10.40
CA GLN A 276 8.88 -4.64 -11.49
C GLN A 276 9.48 -4.01 -12.74
N ASP A 277 9.45 -2.70 -12.86
CA ASP A 277 9.92 -1.98 -14.02
C ASP A 277 10.66 -0.70 -13.64
N THR A 278 11.34 -0.14 -14.62
CA THR A 278 12.00 1.17 -14.53
C THR A 278 11.68 1.96 -15.79
N LYS A 279 11.27 3.20 -15.61
CA LYS A 279 10.91 4.11 -16.70
C LYS A 279 11.74 5.38 -16.62
N ALA A 280 12.27 5.81 -17.75
CA ALA A 280 12.86 7.13 -17.94
C ALA A 280 11.98 7.87 -18.94
N ILE A 281 11.41 9.00 -18.52
CA ILE A 281 10.40 9.74 -19.29
C ILE A 281 10.87 11.19 -19.43
N GLN A 282 10.84 11.71 -20.64
CA GLN A 282 11.08 13.12 -20.94
C GLN A 282 9.74 13.81 -21.17
N VAL A 283 9.53 14.95 -20.53
CA VAL A 283 8.31 15.74 -20.67
C VAL A 283 8.64 17.17 -21.10
N ASP A 284 7.74 17.74 -21.90
CA ASP A 284 7.81 19.13 -22.31
C ASP A 284 7.33 20.10 -21.18
N PRO A 285 7.39 21.42 -21.40
CA PRO A 285 6.89 22.40 -20.45
C PRO A 285 5.40 22.30 -20.10
N GLN A 286 4.61 21.58 -20.88
CA GLN A 286 3.18 21.31 -20.68
C GLN A 286 2.92 19.97 -20.01
N GLY A 287 3.97 19.17 -19.72
CA GLY A 287 3.85 17.84 -19.14
C GLY A 287 3.54 16.73 -20.15
N ILE A 288 3.63 17.02 -21.44
CA ILE A 288 3.43 16.05 -22.51
C ILE A 288 4.71 15.20 -22.66
N VAL A 289 4.55 13.90 -22.76
CA VAL A 289 5.68 12.98 -22.94
C VAL A 289 6.26 13.12 -24.35
N GLU A 290 7.52 13.52 -24.44
CA GLU A 290 8.27 13.65 -25.71
C GLU A 290 9.01 12.36 -26.07
N ASN A 291 9.58 11.68 -25.07
CA ASN A 291 10.34 10.45 -25.25
C ASN A 291 10.31 9.62 -23.97
N PHE A 292 10.45 8.31 -24.10
CA PHE A 292 10.61 7.43 -22.95
C PHE A 292 11.40 6.17 -23.28
N GLN A 293 11.98 5.58 -22.25
CA GLN A 293 12.57 4.25 -22.28
C GLN A 293 12.07 3.47 -21.05
N MET A 294 11.83 2.19 -21.22
CA MET A 294 11.36 1.32 -20.16
C MET A 294 12.13 0.01 -20.12
N ASN A 295 12.36 -0.50 -18.92
CA ASN A 295 12.82 -1.86 -18.67
C ASN A 295 11.75 -2.57 -17.82
N ASP A 296 10.99 -3.42 -18.46
CA ASP A 296 9.92 -4.24 -17.86
C ASP A 296 10.22 -5.75 -17.90
N ARG A 297 11.35 -6.14 -18.51
CA ARG A 297 11.72 -7.54 -18.77
C ARG A 297 12.77 -8.09 -17.83
N CYS A 298 13.44 -7.25 -17.05
CA CYS A 298 14.55 -7.66 -16.22
C CYS A 298 14.46 -7.09 -14.80
N ALA A 299 14.40 -7.95 -13.81
CA ALA A 299 14.35 -7.58 -12.40
C ALA A 299 15.58 -6.77 -11.93
N ALA A 300 16.71 -6.93 -12.60
CA ALA A 300 17.98 -6.28 -12.22
C ALA A 300 17.99 -4.74 -12.27
N GLY A 301 16.98 -4.11 -12.81
CA GLY A 301 16.89 -2.65 -12.88
C GLY A 301 15.74 -2.06 -12.06
N CYS A 302 15.03 -2.84 -11.26
CA CYS A 302 13.84 -2.41 -10.54
C CYS A 302 13.85 -2.84 -9.07
N GLY A 303 12.85 -2.43 -8.31
CA GLY A 303 12.73 -2.70 -6.88
C GLY A 303 12.70 -4.19 -6.51
N ARG A 304 12.26 -5.06 -7.42
CA ARG A 304 12.26 -6.51 -7.22
C ARG A 304 13.68 -7.09 -7.01
N TYR A 305 14.69 -6.46 -7.59
CA TYR A 305 16.07 -6.80 -7.32
C TYR A 305 16.43 -6.57 -5.84
N LEU A 306 16.02 -5.44 -5.27
CA LEU A 306 16.22 -5.17 -3.84
C LEU A 306 15.45 -6.15 -2.96
N GLY A 307 14.22 -6.51 -3.33
CA GLY A 307 13.42 -7.51 -2.63
C GLY A 307 14.13 -8.87 -2.58
N TYR A 308 14.59 -9.36 -3.74
CA TYR A 308 15.33 -10.60 -3.83
C TYR A 308 16.61 -10.60 -2.94
N ILE A 309 17.35 -9.49 -2.93
CA ILE A 309 18.53 -9.35 -2.09
C ILE A 309 18.19 -9.33 -0.60
N ALA A 310 17.08 -8.68 -0.22
CA ALA A 310 16.61 -8.68 1.16
C ALA A 310 16.30 -10.11 1.64
N ASP A 311 15.64 -10.90 0.82
CA ASP A 311 15.34 -12.31 1.09
C ASP A 311 16.62 -13.15 1.22
N GLU A 312 17.55 -13.01 0.28
CA GLU A 312 18.88 -13.71 0.31
C GLU A 312 19.68 -13.36 1.57
N MET A 313 19.56 -12.14 2.08
CA MET A 313 20.26 -11.66 3.28
C MET A 313 19.48 -11.92 4.58
N ASN A 314 18.25 -12.42 4.47
CA ASN A 314 17.31 -12.61 5.58
C ASN A 314 17.11 -11.32 6.41
N ILE A 315 16.88 -10.22 5.72
CA ILE A 315 16.60 -8.90 6.32
C ILE A 315 15.35 -8.27 5.68
N GLY A 316 14.74 -7.31 6.36
CA GLY A 316 13.60 -6.57 5.82
C GLY A 316 14.02 -5.65 4.67
N LEU A 317 13.16 -5.55 3.63
CA LEU A 317 13.38 -4.62 2.52
C LEU A 317 13.63 -3.17 2.99
N HIS A 318 12.97 -2.77 4.06
CA HIS A 318 13.10 -1.43 4.67
C HIS A 318 14.44 -1.22 5.41
N GLU A 319 15.19 -2.28 5.68
CA GLU A 319 16.49 -2.22 6.37
C GLU A 319 17.66 -2.03 5.39
N LEU A 320 17.46 -2.32 4.09
CA LEU A 320 18.50 -2.23 3.07
C LEU A 320 19.09 -0.82 2.93
N GLY A 321 18.21 0.19 2.84
CA GLY A 321 18.61 1.59 2.76
C GLY A 321 19.43 2.05 3.97
N PRO A 322 18.89 1.96 5.21
CA PRO A 322 19.62 2.30 6.43
C PRO A 322 20.94 1.55 6.61
N MET A 323 20.99 0.27 6.21
CA MET A 323 22.23 -0.50 6.25
C MET A 323 23.26 0.07 5.26
N ALA A 324 22.87 0.28 4.01
CA ALA A 324 23.75 0.85 2.98
C ALA A 324 24.24 2.27 3.32
N MET A 325 23.46 3.04 4.09
CA MET A 325 23.86 4.39 4.55
C MET A 325 25.05 4.35 5.53
N LYS A 326 25.28 3.23 6.24
CA LYS A 326 26.40 3.03 7.17
C LYS A 326 27.68 2.59 6.47
N ALA A 327 27.65 2.33 5.15
CA ALA A 327 28.80 1.89 4.40
C ALA A 327 29.95 2.91 4.44
N THR A 328 31.16 2.42 4.59
CA THR A 328 32.40 3.22 4.53
C THR A 328 33.01 3.23 3.13
N ARG A 329 32.70 2.23 2.32
CA ARG A 329 33.06 2.11 0.91
C ARG A 329 31.92 1.44 0.13
N SER A 330 31.98 1.45 -1.19
CA SER A 330 31.05 0.71 -2.05
C SER A 330 31.78 -0.43 -2.72
N VAL A 331 31.36 -1.65 -2.44
CA VAL A 331 31.86 -2.86 -3.10
C VAL A 331 31.29 -2.89 -4.52
N ARG A 332 32.15 -3.13 -5.51
CA ARG A 332 31.67 -3.25 -6.90
C ARG A 332 30.89 -4.56 -7.06
N ILE A 333 29.62 -4.45 -7.41
CA ILE A 333 28.76 -5.57 -7.80
C ILE A 333 28.69 -5.60 -9.33
N ASN A 334 29.09 -6.73 -9.92
CA ASN A 334 29.18 -6.88 -11.37
C ASN A 334 27.93 -7.50 -12.00
N SER A 335 27.12 -8.19 -11.20
CA SER A 335 26.00 -8.98 -11.69
C SER A 335 24.87 -8.10 -12.21
N THR A 336 24.58 -8.24 -13.49
CA THR A 336 23.42 -7.63 -14.14
C THR A 336 22.16 -8.48 -13.99
N CYS A 337 22.30 -9.74 -13.59
CA CYS A 337 21.20 -10.67 -13.36
C CYS A 337 21.02 -10.88 -11.84
N THR A 338 19.78 -10.85 -11.39
CA THR A 338 19.39 -11.02 -9.98
C THR A 338 19.91 -12.34 -9.39
N VAL A 339 19.85 -13.43 -10.17
CA VAL A 339 20.31 -14.76 -9.73
C VAL A 339 21.83 -14.78 -9.46
N PHE A 340 22.61 -14.20 -10.36
CA PHE A 340 24.06 -14.13 -10.19
C PHE A 340 24.47 -13.13 -9.10
N ALA A 341 23.66 -12.09 -8.87
CA ALA A 341 23.92 -11.17 -7.78
C ALA A 341 23.84 -11.85 -6.41
N GLY A 342 22.89 -12.78 -6.21
CA GLY A 342 22.82 -13.57 -4.96
C GLY A 342 24.07 -14.42 -4.73
N ALA A 343 24.61 -15.05 -5.79
CA ALA A 343 25.88 -15.81 -5.71
C ALA A 343 27.06 -14.88 -5.39
N GLU A 344 27.22 -13.78 -6.13
CA GLU A 344 28.27 -12.78 -5.90
C GLU A 344 28.20 -12.21 -4.47
N LEU A 345 27.01 -12.05 -3.93
CA LEU A 345 26.76 -11.57 -2.57
C LEU A 345 27.33 -12.53 -1.53
N ARG A 346 27.04 -13.83 -1.67
CA ARG A 346 27.56 -14.88 -0.79
C ARG A 346 29.11 -14.96 -0.86
N ASP A 347 29.66 -14.87 -2.06
CA ASP A 347 31.10 -14.87 -2.26
C ASP A 347 31.78 -13.67 -1.57
N ARG A 348 31.18 -12.46 -1.69
CA ARG A 348 31.70 -11.26 -1.02
C ARG A 348 31.67 -11.37 0.50
N LEU A 349 30.56 -11.94 1.04
CA LEU A 349 30.46 -12.20 2.48
C LEU A 349 31.50 -13.22 2.94
N ALA A 350 31.74 -14.28 2.16
CA ALA A 350 32.77 -15.30 2.46
C ALA A 350 34.18 -14.71 2.45
N LEU A 351 34.43 -13.69 1.63
CA LEU A 351 35.70 -12.93 1.61
C LEU A 351 35.80 -11.93 2.77
N GLY A 352 34.82 -11.87 3.68
CA GLY A 352 34.85 -11.00 4.86
C GLY A 352 34.49 -9.54 4.58
N GLU A 353 33.88 -9.24 3.43
CA GLU A 353 33.39 -7.88 3.17
C GLU A 353 32.18 -7.54 4.04
N LYS A 354 32.11 -6.29 4.48
CA LYS A 354 31.01 -5.82 5.36
C LYS A 354 29.69 -5.78 4.61
N ARG A 355 28.62 -6.21 5.28
CA ARG A 355 27.24 -6.17 4.72
C ARG A 355 26.86 -4.77 4.24
N GLU A 356 27.19 -3.75 5.00
CA GLU A 356 26.92 -2.34 4.69
C GLU A 356 27.56 -1.93 3.37
N ASP A 357 28.82 -2.29 3.15
CA ASP A 357 29.57 -1.94 1.94
C ASP A 357 29.02 -2.68 0.70
N ILE A 358 28.63 -3.95 0.88
CA ILE A 358 27.95 -4.74 -0.16
C ILE A 358 26.60 -4.10 -0.51
N MET A 359 25.79 -3.71 0.49
CA MET A 359 24.51 -3.06 0.26
C MET A 359 24.67 -1.74 -0.48
N ALA A 360 25.68 -0.95 -0.18
CA ALA A 360 25.97 0.28 -0.92
C ALA A 360 26.33 -0.02 -2.39
N GLY A 361 27.08 -1.08 -2.65
CA GLY A 361 27.42 -1.54 -4.00
C GLY A 361 26.20 -1.97 -4.80
N LEU A 362 25.26 -2.67 -4.16
CA LEU A 362 24.00 -3.09 -4.77
C LEU A 362 23.12 -1.89 -5.16
N HIS A 363 22.94 -0.90 -4.28
CA HIS A 363 22.22 0.32 -4.60
C HIS A 363 22.86 1.07 -5.78
N ARG A 364 24.20 1.17 -5.77
CA ARG A 364 24.94 1.74 -6.90
C ARG A 364 24.70 0.99 -8.21
N ALA A 365 24.70 -0.34 -8.19
CA ALA A 365 24.48 -1.17 -9.38
C ALA A 365 23.09 -0.93 -10.00
N ILE A 366 22.03 -0.88 -9.17
CA ILE A 366 20.66 -0.57 -9.63
C ILE A 366 20.59 0.83 -10.26
N ILE A 367 21.17 1.81 -9.61
CA ILE A 367 21.11 3.19 -10.10
C ILE A 367 21.90 3.34 -11.41
N LEU A 368 23.08 2.71 -11.53
CA LEU A 368 23.83 2.69 -12.79
C LEU A 368 23.01 2.05 -13.94
N ARG A 369 22.26 1.01 -13.63
CA ARG A 369 21.33 0.40 -14.60
C ARG A 369 20.21 1.36 -15.01
N ALA A 370 19.61 2.03 -14.07
CA ALA A 370 18.59 3.05 -14.34
C ALA A 370 19.17 4.22 -15.17
N MET A 371 20.39 4.66 -14.87
CA MET A 371 21.08 5.69 -15.66
C MET A 371 21.32 5.27 -17.12
N SER A 372 21.58 3.99 -17.39
CA SER A 372 21.70 3.49 -18.75
C SER A 372 20.38 3.55 -19.54
N ILE A 373 19.24 3.41 -18.86
CA ILE A 373 17.91 3.58 -19.46
C ILE A 373 17.67 5.07 -19.74
N LEU A 374 18.01 5.91 -18.77
CA LEU A 374 17.87 7.35 -18.83
C LEU A 374 18.67 7.96 -19.99
N SER A 375 19.91 7.50 -20.19
CA SER A 375 20.74 7.94 -21.31
C SER A 375 20.09 7.67 -22.68
N ARG A 376 19.38 6.57 -22.81
CA ARG A 376 18.67 6.21 -24.05
C ARG A 376 17.39 7.00 -24.26
N SER A 377 16.81 7.57 -23.20
CA SER A 377 15.62 8.43 -23.32
C SER A 377 15.93 9.88 -23.64
N GLY A 378 17.20 10.27 -23.69
CA GLY A 378 17.64 11.65 -23.93
C GLY A 378 18.47 12.25 -22.80
N GLY A 379 18.85 11.44 -21.81
CA GLY A 379 19.69 11.87 -20.69
C GLY A 379 18.93 12.62 -19.59
N VAL A 380 19.69 13.29 -18.74
CA VAL A 380 19.14 14.15 -17.67
C VAL A 380 19.00 15.57 -18.23
N ARG A 381 17.79 16.09 -18.22
CA ARG A 381 17.51 17.51 -18.44
C ARG A 381 17.36 18.21 -17.09
N ASP A 382 17.43 19.52 -17.08
CA ASP A 382 17.14 20.34 -15.92
C ASP A 382 15.78 19.96 -15.32
N GLN A 383 15.67 20.07 -13.99
CA GLN A 383 14.44 19.72 -13.26
C GLN A 383 14.08 18.22 -13.33
N PHE A 384 14.91 17.44 -12.69
CA PHE A 384 14.79 15.98 -12.57
C PHE A 384 13.87 15.57 -11.42
N THR A 385 12.97 14.61 -11.67
CA THR A 385 12.07 14.03 -10.68
C THR A 385 12.28 12.54 -10.53
N PHE A 386 12.54 12.07 -9.33
CA PHE A 386 12.68 10.64 -9.00
C PHE A 386 11.42 10.11 -8.33
N THR A 387 10.82 9.07 -8.89
CA THR A 387 9.56 8.47 -8.44
C THR A 387 9.65 6.95 -8.30
N GLY A 388 8.54 6.32 -7.92
CA GLY A 388 8.45 4.89 -7.68
C GLY A 388 8.82 4.48 -6.26
N GLY A 389 8.65 3.18 -5.97
CA GLY A 389 8.90 2.63 -4.63
C GLY A 389 10.36 2.80 -4.16
N VAL A 390 11.30 2.74 -5.09
CA VAL A 390 12.74 2.86 -4.80
C VAL A 390 13.13 4.31 -4.45
N ALA A 391 12.35 5.32 -4.86
CA ALA A 391 12.58 6.70 -4.47
C ALA A 391 12.40 6.95 -2.95
N LYS A 392 11.77 6.02 -2.23
CA LYS A 392 11.67 6.04 -0.76
C LYS A 392 12.94 5.50 -0.07
N ASN A 393 13.85 4.88 -0.81
CA ASN A 393 15.09 4.32 -0.29
C ASN A 393 16.20 5.38 -0.32
N GLU A 394 16.63 5.81 0.85
CA GLU A 394 17.63 6.89 1.01
C GLU A 394 19.00 6.58 0.38
N ALA A 395 19.41 5.31 0.39
CA ALA A 395 20.67 4.91 -0.25
C ALA A 395 20.58 4.99 -1.77
N ALA A 396 19.45 4.62 -2.36
CA ALA A 396 19.21 4.79 -3.79
C ALA A 396 19.22 6.27 -4.19
N VAL A 397 18.55 7.12 -3.40
CA VAL A 397 18.55 8.58 -3.60
C VAL A 397 19.97 9.14 -3.50
N ARG A 398 20.78 8.70 -2.50
CA ARG A 398 22.16 9.12 -2.34
C ARG A 398 23.02 8.73 -3.55
N GLU A 399 22.91 7.50 -4.04
CA GLU A 399 23.68 7.05 -5.21
C GLU A 399 23.25 7.76 -6.49
N LEU A 400 21.95 8.02 -6.66
CA LEU A 400 21.44 8.79 -7.78
C LEU A 400 22.02 10.22 -7.79
N LYS A 401 21.96 10.92 -6.67
CA LYS A 401 22.53 12.27 -6.54
C LYS A 401 24.00 12.35 -6.92
N LYS A 402 24.81 11.32 -6.62
CA LYS A 402 26.22 11.28 -7.01
C LYS A 402 26.46 11.16 -8.52
N LEU A 403 25.46 10.76 -9.27
CA LEU A 403 25.57 10.48 -10.72
C LEU A 403 24.96 11.56 -11.59
N ILE A 404 24.08 12.39 -11.05
CA ILE A 404 23.36 13.44 -11.77
C ILE A 404 23.85 14.85 -11.43
N ASN A 405 24.70 15.00 -10.40
CA ASN A 405 25.30 16.29 -9.98
C ASN A 405 26.64 16.50 -10.65
#